data_8204e24fa707a806f849e897272b8595
#
_entry.id   8204e24fa707a806f849e897272b8595
#
_cell.length_a   1.000
_cell.length_b   1.000
_cell.length_c   1.000
_cell.angle_alpha   90.00
_cell.angle_beta   90.00
_cell.angle_gamma   90.00
#
_symmetry.space_group_name_H-M   'P 1'
#
loop_
_entity.id
_entity.type
_entity.pdbx_description
1 polymer ?
#
loop_
_entity_poly.entity_id
_entity_poly.type
_entity_poly.pdbx_seq_one_letter_code
_entity_poly.pdbx_strand_id
1 'polypeptide(L)'
;MRNSLADQTHSLAVALGANQAGPAGSPLQTLTAIRPLLERALGRWVESMQGSNPGIITPNGASSALALSWSPLQQTAPVGGPRDQPSYLNAVLLVKGLEAKPELAAALHLLDALQQLEQSFGRNRSQEERWGPRPLDLDLLFWGELRVDHPRLTLPHPRLHLRCFVMEPLLAAMQASTPWRS
;
A
#
# COMPACT_ATOMS: atom_id res chain seq x y z
N MET A 1 -23.87 27.30 11.25
CA MET A 1 -23.24 26.32 10.36
C MET A 1 -22.16 25.62 11.14
N ARG A 2 -22.40 24.41 11.62
CA ARG A 2 -21.40 23.62 12.34
C ARG A 2 -20.70 22.74 11.28
N ASN A 3 -19.52 23.14 10.80
CA ASN A 3 -18.64 22.22 10.10
C ASN A 3 -18.17 21.19 11.14
N SER A 4 -18.79 20.04 11.14
CA SER A 4 -18.35 18.90 11.91
C SER A 4 -17.03 18.41 11.30
N LEU A 5 -15.92 18.58 12.03
CA LEU A 5 -14.61 17.99 11.73
C LEU A 5 -14.62 16.44 11.79
N ALA A 6 -15.79 15.85 12.07
CA ALA A 6 -15.97 14.41 12.30
C ALA A 6 -16.21 13.60 11.01
N ASP A 7 -16.25 14.23 9.83
CA ASP A 7 -16.70 13.56 8.59
C ASP A 7 -15.63 13.62 7.47
N GLN A 8 -14.36 13.82 7.82
CA GLN A 8 -13.27 13.80 6.84
C GLN A 8 -12.73 12.38 6.68
N THR A 9 -13.12 11.74 5.59
CA THR A 9 -12.46 10.48 5.18
C THR A 9 -11.15 10.80 4.47
N HIS A 10 -10.16 9.93 4.69
CA HIS A 10 -8.84 10.06 4.12
C HIS A 10 -8.58 8.95 3.08
N SER A 11 -7.67 9.23 2.15
CA SER A 11 -7.19 8.22 1.21
C SER A 11 -5.75 7.84 1.57
N LEU A 12 -5.41 6.58 1.29
CA LEU A 12 -4.08 6.02 1.47
C LEU A 12 -3.71 5.24 0.21
N ALA A 13 -2.44 5.29 -0.20
CA ALA A 13 -1.98 4.50 -1.34
C ALA A 13 -0.73 3.70 -1.00
N VAL A 14 -0.70 2.46 -1.49
CA VAL A 14 0.45 1.55 -1.41
C VAL A 14 0.86 1.18 -2.82
N ALA A 15 2.14 1.40 -3.17
CA ALA A 15 2.73 0.87 -4.39
C ALA A 15 3.25 -0.55 -4.16
N LEU A 16 3.11 -1.38 -5.17
CA LEU A 16 3.64 -2.74 -5.21
C LEU A 16 4.57 -2.88 -6.40
N GLY A 17 5.71 -3.57 -6.20
CA GLY A 17 6.66 -3.88 -7.26
C GLY A 17 7.29 -5.26 -7.05
N ALA A 18 7.56 -5.97 -8.14
CA ALA A 18 8.28 -7.23 -8.13
C ALA A 18 9.03 -7.43 -9.45
N ASN A 19 10.28 -7.89 -9.41
CA ASN A 19 11.03 -8.24 -10.62
C ASN A 19 11.90 -9.52 -10.46
N GLN A 20 11.77 -10.20 -9.33
CA GLN A 20 12.47 -11.44 -9.05
C GLN A 20 11.46 -12.51 -8.61
N ALA A 21 11.73 -13.77 -8.97
CA ALA A 21 10.96 -14.88 -8.44
C ALA A 21 11.21 -15.04 -6.93
N GLY A 22 10.17 -15.39 -6.19
CA GLY A 22 10.18 -15.64 -4.76
C GLY A 22 9.44 -16.92 -4.39
N PRO A 23 9.12 -17.13 -3.10
CA PRO A 23 8.38 -18.31 -2.64
C PRO A 23 7.02 -18.51 -3.31
N ALA A 24 6.38 -17.43 -3.74
CA ALA A 24 5.10 -17.49 -4.46
C ALA A 24 5.25 -17.73 -5.98
N GLY A 25 6.48 -17.84 -6.50
CA GLY A 25 6.77 -18.04 -7.91
C GLY A 25 7.24 -16.77 -8.63
N SER A 26 6.77 -16.57 -9.86
CA SER A 26 7.11 -15.40 -10.69
C SER A 26 6.59 -14.08 -10.11
N PRO A 27 7.08 -12.91 -10.57
CA PRO A 27 6.54 -11.61 -10.19
C PRO A 27 5.02 -11.48 -10.34
N LEU A 28 4.46 -12.04 -11.41
CA LEU A 28 3.01 -12.06 -11.62
C LEU A 28 2.29 -12.87 -10.54
N GLN A 29 2.79 -14.08 -10.23
CA GLN A 29 2.22 -14.93 -9.18
C GLN A 29 2.36 -14.25 -7.81
N THR A 30 3.49 -13.62 -7.52
CA THR A 30 3.71 -12.83 -6.30
C THR A 30 2.68 -11.71 -6.17
N LEU A 31 2.53 -10.84 -7.20
CA LEU A 31 1.58 -9.72 -7.15
C LEU A 31 0.11 -10.17 -7.14
N THR A 32 -0.19 -11.34 -7.66
CA THR A 32 -1.53 -11.95 -7.54
C THR A 32 -1.78 -12.46 -6.12
N ALA A 33 -0.82 -13.18 -5.55
CA ALA A 33 -0.94 -13.81 -4.23
C ALA A 33 -0.96 -12.79 -3.08
N ILE A 34 -0.24 -11.67 -3.21
CA ILE A 34 -0.17 -10.65 -2.16
C ILE A 34 -1.48 -9.87 -1.99
N ARG A 35 -2.30 -9.69 -3.05
CA ARG A 35 -3.51 -8.88 -3.00
C ARG A 35 -4.42 -9.20 -1.82
N PRO A 36 -4.96 -10.42 -1.65
CA PRO A 36 -5.84 -10.73 -0.53
C PRO A 36 -5.15 -10.64 0.83
N LEU A 37 -3.82 -10.79 0.88
CA LEU A 37 -3.05 -10.67 2.12
C LEU A 37 -2.90 -9.21 2.52
N LEU A 38 -2.61 -8.33 1.56
CA LEU A 38 -2.51 -6.89 1.78
C LEU A 38 -3.86 -6.29 2.19
N GLU A 39 -4.96 -6.69 1.53
CA GLU A 39 -6.31 -6.26 1.90
C GLU A 39 -6.66 -6.67 3.34
N ARG A 40 -6.35 -7.90 3.74
CA ARG A 40 -6.55 -8.36 5.13
C ARG A 40 -5.65 -7.63 6.12
N ALA A 41 -4.40 -7.34 5.76
CA ALA A 41 -3.48 -6.59 6.63
C ALA A 41 -3.98 -5.17 6.86
N LEU A 42 -4.47 -4.49 5.81
CA LEU A 42 -5.09 -3.18 5.90
C LEU A 42 -6.36 -3.20 6.77
N GLY A 43 -7.22 -4.22 6.61
CA GLY A 43 -8.41 -4.39 7.45
C GLY A 43 -8.05 -4.47 8.94
N ARG A 44 -7.11 -5.36 9.31
CA ARG A 44 -6.63 -5.49 10.70
C ARG A 44 -5.97 -4.21 11.22
N TRP A 45 -5.22 -3.52 10.38
CA TRP A 45 -4.61 -2.25 10.74
C TRP A 45 -5.67 -1.19 11.05
N VAL A 46 -6.72 -1.06 10.23
CA VAL A 46 -7.84 -0.15 10.49
C VAL A 46 -8.58 -0.51 11.76
N GLU A 47 -8.88 -1.80 11.98
CA GLU A 47 -9.51 -2.29 13.21
C GLU A 47 -8.67 -1.95 14.45
N SER A 48 -7.35 -2.05 14.37
CA SER A 48 -6.45 -1.72 15.50
C SER A 48 -6.48 -0.24 15.87
N MET A 49 -6.79 0.66 14.92
CA MET A 49 -6.90 2.10 15.20
C MET A 49 -8.25 2.50 15.79
N GLN A 50 -9.30 1.74 15.51
CA GLN A 50 -10.65 2.05 16.01
C GLN A 50 -10.81 1.76 17.50
N GLY A 51 -9.79 1.17 18.15
CA GLY A 51 -9.77 0.85 19.58
C GLY A 51 -10.83 -0.20 19.94
N SER A 52 -10.44 -1.22 20.68
CA SER A 52 -11.37 -2.19 21.24
C SER A 52 -12.28 -1.51 22.27
N ASN A 53 -13.33 -0.83 21.81
CA ASN A 53 -14.43 -0.46 22.67
C ASN A 53 -15.52 -1.52 22.49
N PRO A 54 -15.57 -2.57 23.35
CA PRO A 54 -16.52 -3.68 23.20
C PRO A 54 -17.97 -3.28 23.49
N GLY A 55 -18.27 -1.98 23.57
CA GLY A 55 -19.53 -1.44 24.05
C GLY A 55 -20.38 -0.64 23.07
N ILE A 56 -19.91 -0.36 21.85
CA ILE A 56 -20.74 0.32 20.87
C ILE A 56 -21.02 -0.61 19.69
N ILE A 57 -22.02 -1.47 19.87
CA ILE A 57 -22.73 -2.07 18.76
C ILE A 57 -23.50 -0.91 18.09
N THR A 58 -22.97 -0.38 16.99
CA THR A 58 -23.77 0.50 16.14
C THR A 58 -24.95 -0.31 15.61
N PRO A 59 -26.22 0.18 15.71
CA PRO A 59 -27.40 -0.60 15.40
C PRO A 59 -27.51 -1.13 13.97
N ASN A 60 -26.59 -0.79 13.11
CA ASN A 60 -26.63 -1.10 11.67
C ASN A 60 -25.45 -1.86 11.12
N GLY A 61 -24.64 -2.57 11.91
CA GLY A 61 -23.69 -3.55 11.35
C GLY A 61 -22.82 -3.11 10.14
N ALA A 62 -22.81 -1.84 9.78
CA ALA A 62 -22.02 -1.29 8.71
C ALA A 62 -20.64 -0.90 9.25
N SER A 63 -19.75 -1.87 9.32
CA SER A 63 -18.34 -1.58 9.14
C SER A 63 -18.25 -0.80 7.83
N SER A 64 -17.81 0.46 7.86
CA SER A 64 -17.64 1.22 6.62
C SER A 64 -16.63 0.45 5.77
N ALA A 65 -17.15 -0.22 4.74
CA ALA A 65 -16.34 -1.08 3.91
C ALA A 65 -15.32 -0.19 3.21
N LEU A 66 -14.02 -0.42 3.48
CA LEU A 66 -12.95 0.27 2.80
C LEU A 66 -13.15 0.16 1.28
N ALA A 67 -13.18 1.28 0.60
CA ALA A 67 -13.22 1.27 -0.86
C ALA A 67 -11.81 1.05 -1.40
N LEU A 68 -11.54 -0.15 -1.86
CA LEU A 68 -10.26 -0.58 -2.41
C LEU A 68 -10.27 -0.45 -3.93
N SER A 69 -9.34 0.32 -4.49
CA SER A 69 -9.18 0.48 -5.94
C SER A 69 -7.79 0.03 -6.35
N TRP A 70 -7.72 -1.02 -7.18
CA TRP A 70 -6.48 -1.54 -7.72
C TRP A 70 -6.21 -1.00 -9.12
N SER A 71 -4.97 -0.61 -9.38
CA SER A 71 -4.53 -0.35 -10.75
C SER A 71 -4.38 -1.65 -11.54
N PRO A 72 -4.40 -1.60 -12.88
CA PRO A 72 -3.83 -2.65 -13.71
C PRO A 72 -2.35 -2.89 -13.37
N LEU A 73 -1.85 -4.09 -13.69
CA LEU A 73 -0.42 -4.39 -13.64
C LEU A 73 0.30 -3.66 -14.78
N GLN A 74 1.43 -3.03 -14.49
CA GLN A 74 2.26 -2.34 -15.46
C GLN A 74 3.68 -2.90 -15.43
N GLN A 75 4.19 -3.31 -16.59
CA GLN A 75 5.59 -3.71 -16.74
C GLN A 75 6.44 -2.51 -17.07
N THR A 76 7.57 -2.33 -16.35
CA THR A 76 8.48 -1.21 -16.54
C THR A 76 9.93 -1.63 -16.48
N ALA A 77 10.79 -0.94 -17.21
CA ALA A 77 12.23 -1.10 -17.10
C ALA A 77 12.71 -0.66 -15.69
N PRO A 78 13.77 -1.28 -15.14
CA PRO A 78 14.39 -0.83 -13.91
C PRO A 78 14.91 0.61 -14.01
N VAL A 79 14.76 1.36 -12.90
CA VAL A 79 15.33 2.72 -12.79
C VAL A 79 16.41 2.72 -11.73
N GLY A 80 17.67 2.69 -12.17
CA GLY A 80 18.85 2.58 -11.30
C GLY A 80 19.16 1.13 -10.91
N GLY A 81 20.19 0.93 -10.07
CA GLY A 81 20.66 -0.39 -9.66
C GLY A 81 21.51 -1.13 -10.71
N PRO A 82 21.67 -2.46 -10.58
CA PRO A 82 22.41 -3.28 -11.52
C PRO A 82 21.86 -3.19 -12.94
N ARG A 83 22.76 -3.21 -13.95
CA ARG A 83 22.37 -3.02 -15.37
C ARG A 83 21.49 -4.14 -15.93
N ASP A 84 21.70 -5.37 -15.47
CA ASP A 84 21.11 -6.58 -16.05
C ASP A 84 19.96 -7.16 -15.19
N GLN A 85 19.24 -6.29 -14.46
CA GLN A 85 18.10 -6.73 -13.70
C GLN A 85 16.81 -6.84 -14.55
N PRO A 86 15.92 -7.80 -14.24
CA PRO A 86 14.66 -7.96 -14.96
C PRO A 86 13.74 -6.74 -14.84
N SER A 87 12.83 -6.60 -15.81
CA SER A 87 11.73 -5.62 -15.73
C SER A 87 10.86 -5.86 -14.51
N TYR A 88 10.38 -4.78 -13.91
CA TYR A 88 9.43 -4.81 -12.81
C TYR A 88 8.00 -4.99 -13.33
N LEU A 89 7.19 -5.72 -12.56
CA LEU A 89 5.74 -5.56 -12.57
C LEU A 89 5.36 -4.66 -11.39
N ASN A 90 4.56 -3.64 -11.69
CA ASN A 90 4.12 -2.65 -10.71
C ASN A 90 2.60 -2.57 -10.67
N ALA A 91 2.07 -2.22 -9.50
CA ALA A 91 0.67 -1.87 -9.28
C ALA A 91 0.55 -0.85 -8.15
N VAL A 92 -0.61 -0.23 -8.02
CA VAL A 92 -0.97 0.60 -6.87
C VAL A 92 -2.32 0.15 -6.33
N LEU A 93 -2.39 0.01 -5.01
CA LEU A 93 -3.64 -0.06 -4.26
C LEU A 93 -3.95 1.31 -3.69
N LEU A 94 -5.11 1.86 -4.04
CA LEU A 94 -5.68 3.05 -3.44
C LEU A 94 -6.82 2.65 -2.51
N VAL A 95 -6.71 3.06 -1.25
CA VAL A 95 -7.72 2.88 -0.19
C VAL A 95 -8.42 4.22 0.01
N LYS A 96 -9.75 4.24 -0.04
CA LYS A 96 -10.58 5.43 0.17
C LYS A 96 -11.53 5.22 1.34
N GLY A 97 -11.99 6.30 1.94
CA GLY A 97 -12.98 6.24 3.01
C GLY A 97 -12.42 5.86 4.37
N LEU A 98 -11.12 6.09 4.62
CA LEU A 98 -10.51 5.90 5.94
C LEU A 98 -10.99 7.01 6.88
N GLU A 99 -11.74 6.64 7.92
CA GLU A 99 -12.20 7.58 8.97
C GLU A 99 -11.09 7.87 9.99
N ALA A 100 -10.13 6.94 10.11
CA ALA A 100 -9.01 7.10 11.03
C ALA A 100 -8.15 8.31 10.67
N LYS A 101 -7.86 9.15 11.67
CA LYS A 101 -7.02 10.33 11.49
C LYS A 101 -5.59 9.91 11.14
N PRO A 102 -5.00 10.48 10.07
CA PRO A 102 -3.61 10.22 9.73
C PRO A 102 -2.65 10.66 10.83
N GLU A 103 -1.87 9.71 11.36
CA GLU A 103 -0.88 9.96 12.41
C GLU A 103 0.37 9.08 12.24
N LEU A 104 1.50 9.55 12.80
CA LEU A 104 2.80 8.90 12.66
C LEU A 104 2.82 7.49 13.23
N ALA A 105 2.28 7.27 14.43
CA ALA A 105 2.31 5.97 15.09
C ALA A 105 1.57 4.90 14.28
N ALA A 106 0.39 5.23 13.78
CA ALA A 106 -0.39 4.34 12.94
C ALA A 106 0.28 4.09 11.57
N ALA A 107 0.90 5.11 10.97
CA ALA A 107 1.66 4.96 9.72
C ALA A 107 2.89 4.05 9.89
N LEU A 108 3.60 4.13 11.02
CA LEU A 108 4.70 3.23 11.34
C LEU A 108 4.22 1.80 11.59
N HIS A 109 3.08 1.62 12.26
CA HIS A 109 2.47 0.29 12.44
C HIS A 109 2.08 -0.34 11.09
N LEU A 110 1.51 0.45 10.17
CA LEU A 110 1.26 -0.04 8.81
C LEU A 110 2.55 -0.41 8.08
N LEU A 111 3.60 0.43 8.18
CA LEU A 111 4.90 0.12 7.60
C LEU A 111 5.45 -1.22 8.10
N ASP A 112 5.33 -1.51 9.40
CA ASP A 112 5.75 -2.79 9.98
C ASP A 112 4.97 -3.96 9.38
N ALA A 113 3.65 -3.82 9.20
CA ALA A 113 2.83 -4.84 8.56
C ALA A 113 3.19 -5.06 7.09
N LEU A 114 3.48 -4.00 6.33
CA LEU A 114 3.95 -4.09 4.94
C LEU A 114 5.30 -4.82 4.86
N GLN A 115 6.25 -4.49 5.73
CA GLN A 115 7.57 -5.14 5.78
C GLN A 115 7.48 -6.62 6.17
N GLN A 116 6.56 -7.00 7.08
CA GLN A 116 6.30 -8.41 7.40
C GLN A 116 5.74 -9.17 6.18
N LEU A 117 4.86 -8.56 5.40
CA LEU A 117 4.39 -9.15 4.15
C LEU A 117 5.53 -9.35 3.15
N GLU A 118 6.39 -8.36 2.94
CA GLU A 118 7.58 -8.48 2.09
C GLU A 118 8.46 -9.66 2.53
N GLN A 119 8.74 -9.78 3.83
CA GLN A 119 9.53 -10.90 4.38
C GLN A 119 8.87 -12.24 4.11
N SER A 120 7.55 -12.35 4.25
CA SER A 120 6.79 -13.59 3.99
C SER A 120 6.84 -14.01 2.51
N PHE A 121 7.11 -13.04 1.60
CA PHE A 121 7.34 -13.27 0.17
C PHE A 121 8.83 -13.42 -0.20
N GLY A 122 9.70 -13.64 0.80
CA GLY A 122 11.10 -13.94 0.60
C GLY A 122 12.02 -12.72 0.49
N ARG A 123 11.55 -11.52 0.80
CA ARG A 123 12.41 -10.35 0.84
C ARG A 123 13.34 -10.38 2.05
N ASN A 124 14.63 -10.22 1.81
CA ASN A 124 15.63 -10.09 2.86
C ASN A 124 16.41 -8.78 2.73
N ARG A 125 15.93 -7.74 3.41
CA ARG A 125 16.50 -6.38 3.35
C ARG A 125 17.96 -6.29 3.81
N SER A 126 18.44 -7.23 4.63
CA SER A 126 19.83 -7.24 5.10
C SER A 126 20.83 -7.73 4.04
N GLN A 127 20.36 -8.42 3.01
CA GLN A 127 21.14 -8.97 1.92
C GLN A 127 20.89 -8.29 0.57
N GLU A 128 19.98 -7.31 0.54
CA GLU A 128 19.63 -6.63 -0.71
C GLU A 128 20.67 -5.58 -1.10
N GLU A 129 21.04 -5.63 -2.38
CA GLU A 129 21.72 -4.51 -3.02
C GLU A 129 20.77 -3.33 -3.20
N ARG A 130 21.28 -2.12 -3.00
CA ARG A 130 20.48 -0.91 -3.20
C ARG A 130 19.95 -0.84 -4.64
N TRP A 131 18.60 -0.77 -4.77
CA TRP A 131 17.87 -0.81 -6.04
C TRP A 131 18.06 -2.10 -6.85
N GLY A 132 18.52 -3.16 -6.23
CA GLY A 132 18.61 -4.49 -6.81
C GLY A 132 17.26 -5.17 -7.02
N PRO A 133 17.26 -6.34 -7.68
CA PRO A 133 16.05 -7.10 -7.91
C PRO A 133 15.48 -7.63 -6.59
N ARG A 134 14.15 -7.72 -6.52
CA ARG A 134 13.43 -8.14 -5.30
C ARG A 134 12.14 -8.90 -5.62
N PRO A 135 11.78 -9.88 -4.78
CA PRO A 135 10.56 -10.64 -4.97
C PRO A 135 9.29 -9.82 -4.70
N LEU A 136 9.34 -8.86 -3.78
CA LEU A 136 8.23 -7.96 -3.46
C LEU A 136 8.75 -6.67 -2.82
N ASP A 137 8.20 -5.54 -3.25
CA ASP A 137 8.39 -4.20 -2.68
C ASP A 137 7.02 -3.60 -2.37
N LEU A 138 6.81 -3.10 -1.16
CA LEU A 138 5.58 -2.45 -0.73
C LEU A 138 5.91 -1.08 -0.13
N ASP A 139 5.63 -0.02 -0.89
CA ASP A 139 5.90 1.36 -0.48
C ASP A 139 4.60 2.08 -0.09
N LEU A 140 4.52 2.59 1.14
CA LEU A 140 3.47 3.52 1.54
C LEU A 140 3.71 4.87 0.85
N LEU A 141 2.78 5.28 -0.02
CA LEU A 141 2.95 6.48 -0.85
C LEU A 141 2.51 7.76 -0.14
N PHE A 142 1.34 7.71 0.45
CA PHE A 142 0.74 8.80 1.24
C PHE A 142 -0.41 8.29 2.09
N TRP A 143 -0.81 9.06 3.09
CA TRP A 143 -2.04 8.90 3.86
C TRP A 143 -2.64 10.27 4.18
N GLY A 144 -3.72 10.62 3.46
CA GLY A 144 -4.32 11.96 3.55
C GLY A 144 -3.29 13.05 3.31
N GLU A 145 -3.27 14.04 4.18
CA GLU A 145 -2.31 15.14 4.17
C GLU A 145 -1.13 14.94 5.14
N LEU A 146 -0.98 13.72 5.70
CA LEU A 146 0.08 13.43 6.67
C LEU A 146 1.46 13.67 6.06
N ARG A 147 2.23 14.53 6.73
CA ARG A 147 3.63 14.76 6.42
C ARG A 147 4.50 14.14 7.50
N VAL A 148 5.40 13.28 7.09
CA VAL A 148 6.31 12.54 7.99
C VAL A 148 7.73 12.71 7.47
N ASP A 149 8.62 13.08 8.38
CA ASP A 149 10.08 13.03 8.21
C ASP A 149 10.64 12.24 9.40
N HIS A 150 10.70 10.91 9.24
CA HIS A 150 11.15 9.98 10.26
C HIS A 150 12.19 9.03 9.65
N PRO A 151 13.22 8.57 10.40
CA PRO A 151 14.28 7.69 9.86
C PRO A 151 13.79 6.44 9.13
N ARG A 152 12.60 5.95 9.48
CA ARG A 152 12.01 4.76 8.85
C ARG A 152 10.96 5.08 7.78
N LEU A 153 10.41 6.31 7.74
CA LEU A 153 9.28 6.64 6.88
C LEU A 153 9.29 8.14 6.52
N THR A 154 9.18 8.44 5.25
CA THR A 154 8.93 9.81 4.76
C THR A 154 7.63 9.82 3.98
N LEU A 155 6.68 10.69 4.36
CA LEU A 155 5.41 10.87 3.66
C LEU A 155 5.17 12.35 3.30
N PRO A 156 4.61 12.63 2.12
CA PRO A 156 4.45 11.72 0.99
C PRO A 156 5.76 11.08 0.57
N HIS A 157 5.72 9.88 -0.03
CA HIS A 157 6.93 9.16 -0.45
C HIS A 157 7.82 10.07 -1.33
N PRO A 158 9.13 10.24 -1.01
CA PRO A 158 9.97 11.30 -1.59
C PRO A 158 10.09 11.25 -3.11
N ARG A 159 9.94 10.06 -3.71
CA ARG A 159 10.05 9.86 -5.16
C ARG A 159 8.71 9.63 -5.84
N LEU A 160 7.59 9.87 -5.15
CA LEU A 160 6.25 9.66 -5.71
C LEU A 160 6.09 10.38 -7.06
N HIS A 161 6.41 11.67 -7.09
CA HIS A 161 6.25 12.53 -8.28
C HIS A 161 7.32 12.34 -9.37
N LEU A 162 8.37 11.59 -9.08
CA LEU A 162 9.48 11.35 -10.02
C LEU A 162 9.38 10.00 -10.74
N ARG A 163 8.40 9.17 -10.38
CA ARG A 163 8.29 7.79 -10.85
C ARG A 163 7.01 7.60 -11.66
N CYS A 164 7.11 7.64 -13.00
CA CYS A 164 5.97 7.36 -13.89
C CYS A 164 5.33 6.00 -13.57
N PHE A 165 6.15 4.98 -13.28
CA PHE A 165 5.69 3.63 -12.91
C PHE A 165 4.95 3.54 -11.56
N VAL A 166 4.87 4.65 -10.82
CA VAL A 166 4.01 4.82 -9.63
C VAL A 166 2.83 5.74 -9.96
N MET A 167 3.09 6.85 -10.64
CA MET A 167 2.08 7.87 -10.95
C MET A 167 1.00 7.37 -11.91
N GLU A 168 1.38 6.65 -12.97
CA GLU A 168 0.42 6.11 -13.94
C GLU A 168 -0.52 5.07 -13.31
N PRO A 169 -0.01 4.03 -12.56
CA PRO A 169 -0.89 3.13 -11.82
C PRO A 169 -1.75 3.85 -10.77
N LEU A 170 -1.22 4.85 -10.07
CA LEU A 170 -2.00 5.62 -9.10
C LEU A 170 -3.18 6.33 -9.77
N LEU A 171 -2.95 7.01 -10.90
CA LEU A 171 -4.01 7.66 -11.67
C LEU A 171 -5.05 6.66 -12.16
N ALA A 172 -4.61 5.48 -12.64
CA ALA A 172 -5.52 4.41 -13.03
C ALA A 172 -6.37 3.91 -11.84
N ALA A 173 -5.78 3.73 -10.66
CA ALA A 173 -6.51 3.36 -9.45
C ALA A 173 -7.51 4.44 -8.99
N MET A 174 -7.18 5.73 -9.20
CA MET A 174 -8.10 6.85 -8.90
C MET A 174 -9.31 6.88 -9.83
N GLN A 175 -9.13 6.49 -11.09
CA GLN A 175 -10.17 6.47 -12.13
C GLN A 175 -11.01 5.20 -12.09
N ALA A 176 -10.51 4.12 -11.48
CA ALA A 176 -11.23 2.86 -11.36
C ALA A 176 -12.49 3.06 -10.50
N SER A 177 -13.63 3.15 -11.18
CA SER A 177 -14.95 3.32 -10.54
C SER A 177 -15.57 1.99 -10.09
N THR A 178 -14.90 0.85 -10.33
CA THR A 178 -15.46 -0.49 -10.10
C THR A 178 -14.44 -1.43 -9.49
N PRO A 179 -14.84 -2.30 -8.53
CA PRO A 179 -13.96 -3.37 -8.06
C PRO A 179 -13.60 -4.28 -9.21
N TRP A 180 -12.32 -4.60 -9.34
CA TRP A 180 -11.84 -5.59 -10.29
C TRP A 180 -12.59 -6.92 -10.11
N ARG A 181 -13.25 -7.39 -11.15
CA ARG A 181 -13.78 -8.75 -11.22
C ARG A 181 -12.78 -9.61 -12.00
N SER A 182 -12.35 -10.70 -11.39
CA SER A 182 -11.55 -11.77 -11.97
C SER A 182 -12.20 -12.38 -13.22
#